data_577301014f9fcfd247c893dbac2f7ca0
#
_entry.id   577301014f9fcfd247c893dbac2f7ca0
#
_cell.length_a   1.000
_cell.length_b   1.000
_cell.length_c   1.000
_cell.angle_alpha   90.00
_cell.angle_beta   90.00
_cell.angle_gamma   90.00
#
_symmetry.space_group_name_H-M   'P 1'
#
loop_
_entity.id
_entity.type
_entity.pdbx_description
1 polymer ?
#
loop_
_entity_poly.entity_id
_entity_poly.type
_entity_poly.pdbx_seq_one_letter_code
_entity_poly.pdbx_strand_id
1 'polypeptide(L)'
;MQKSERQNHIRNFSIIAHIDHGKSTLADRILEHTQTVAKRDMEEQILDNMDLERERGITIKARAVKLIYNAKDGEAYTFNLIDTPGHVDFNYEVSRSLNACDGALLVVDATQGIEAQTLANAYLAVDADLEIIPVINKIDLPSADVDKCRAEIEDVIGIPAEGCPAVSAKTGLNIEDVLEAVVRDIPSPEGDENAPLKALIFDSYYDSYLGVVVNIRVVDGSIAAGDKIRLMSTGAVFDIVEVGTMEPFGLKKCERLSAGEVGYFTASIKSVSDTRVGDTVTLAATPTEKPLPGFKAVQSMVYAGIYPADGARYGDLRDALEKLQLNDAALVFEPETSIALGFGFRCGFLGLLHMEIIEERLEREFNLDLITTAPSVIYEIKLKGGDVVRIDNPTNFPTPDNIEVAYEPLVKANIITPVDYVGGLMELCQNRRGIFIDMKYLDPTRVELHYNLPLNEIIYDFFDALKSRSRGYASLDYELLGYEPSKLVKLDFLLNGEQVDALSFIVHEEKAYGRARKLAEKLKENIPRQLFEVPIQAAIGTKIIARETVKAMRKDVLAKCYGGDITRKKKLLEKQKEGKKKMRQLGSVQVSPEAFMAVLKLDDEQ
;
A
#
# COMPACT_ATOMS: atom_id res chain seq x y z
N MET A 1 -19.72 -35.77 -5.59
CA MET A 1 -18.43 -36.45 -5.48
C MET A 1 -18.23 -36.84 -4.03
N GLN A 2 -17.66 -38.02 -3.75
CA GLN A 2 -17.32 -38.34 -2.34
C GLN A 2 -15.98 -37.66 -2.03
N LYS A 3 -15.98 -36.69 -1.09
CA LYS A 3 -14.76 -36.09 -0.57
C LYS A 3 -13.94 -37.17 0.14
N SER A 4 -12.62 -37.07 0.09
CA SER A 4 -11.75 -37.96 0.88
C SER A 4 -11.92 -37.65 2.37
N GLU A 5 -11.71 -38.64 3.24
CA GLU A 5 -11.77 -38.45 4.69
C GLU A 5 -10.81 -37.34 5.15
N ARG A 6 -9.65 -37.20 4.47
CA ARG A 6 -8.68 -36.15 4.69
C ARG A 6 -9.24 -34.74 4.35
N GLN A 7 -9.94 -34.57 3.22
CA GLN A 7 -10.54 -33.29 2.84
C GLN A 7 -11.57 -32.81 3.85
N ASN A 8 -12.35 -33.73 4.44
CA ASN A 8 -13.36 -33.38 5.43
C ASN A 8 -12.77 -32.68 6.66
N HIS A 9 -11.50 -32.93 6.97
CA HIS A 9 -10.78 -32.37 8.12
C HIS A 9 -9.85 -31.20 7.75
N ILE A 10 -9.97 -30.62 6.55
CA ILE A 10 -9.24 -29.42 6.15
C ILE A 10 -10.14 -28.19 6.32
N ARG A 11 -9.57 -27.09 6.83
CA ARG A 11 -10.21 -25.76 6.87
C ARG A 11 -9.21 -24.72 6.38
N ASN A 12 -9.53 -24.10 5.26
CA ASN A 12 -8.75 -23.02 4.66
C ASN A 12 -9.43 -21.70 4.98
N PHE A 13 -8.83 -20.86 5.79
CA PHE A 13 -9.46 -19.62 6.20
C PHE A 13 -8.48 -18.47 6.38
N SER A 14 -9.00 -17.27 6.27
CA SER A 14 -8.27 -16.03 6.50
C SER A 14 -8.80 -15.29 7.71
N ILE A 15 -7.99 -14.39 8.27
CA ILE A 15 -8.43 -13.41 9.27
C ILE A 15 -8.46 -12.05 8.59
N ILE A 16 -9.64 -11.44 8.54
CA ILE A 16 -9.87 -10.10 8.02
C ILE A 16 -10.33 -9.17 9.14
N ALA A 17 -9.81 -7.97 9.17
CA ALA A 17 -10.09 -7.00 10.22
C ALA A 17 -9.79 -5.58 9.76
N HIS A 18 -10.35 -4.60 10.45
CA HIS A 18 -9.83 -3.24 10.41
C HIS A 18 -8.50 -3.16 11.15
N ILE A 19 -7.70 -2.11 10.88
CA ILE A 19 -6.45 -1.81 11.59
C ILE A 19 -6.79 -1.68 13.09
N ASP A 20 -5.93 -2.21 13.96
CA ASP A 20 -6.06 -2.19 15.42
C ASP A 20 -7.24 -2.99 16.02
N HIS A 21 -8.05 -3.72 15.24
CA HIS A 21 -9.07 -4.61 15.78
C HIS A 21 -8.50 -5.89 16.42
N GLY A 22 -7.17 -6.11 16.32
CA GLY A 22 -6.47 -7.19 16.98
C GLY A 22 -6.31 -8.46 16.15
N LYS A 23 -6.22 -8.33 14.82
CA LYS A 23 -5.99 -9.42 13.87
C LYS A 23 -4.75 -10.25 14.20
N SER A 24 -3.56 -9.63 14.24
CA SER A 24 -2.28 -10.32 14.50
C SER A 24 -2.26 -10.94 15.91
N THR A 25 -2.85 -10.25 16.90
CA THR A 25 -2.98 -10.80 18.27
C THR A 25 -3.86 -12.05 18.31
N LEU A 26 -4.97 -12.08 17.52
CA LEU A 26 -5.82 -13.27 17.42
C LEU A 26 -5.07 -14.41 16.72
N ALA A 27 -4.33 -14.12 15.65
CA ALA A 27 -3.50 -15.12 14.97
C ALA A 27 -2.46 -15.73 15.92
N ASP A 28 -1.78 -14.94 16.74
CA ASP A 28 -0.84 -15.43 17.77
C ASP A 28 -1.53 -16.36 18.77
N ARG A 29 -2.77 -16.03 19.21
CA ARG A 29 -3.52 -16.90 20.15
C ARG A 29 -3.96 -18.22 19.50
N ILE A 30 -4.31 -18.19 18.23
CA ILE A 30 -4.62 -19.42 17.45
C ILE A 30 -3.37 -20.30 17.39
N LEU A 31 -2.18 -19.74 17.10
CA LEU A 31 -0.91 -20.46 17.10
C LEU A 31 -0.56 -21.06 18.47
N GLU A 32 -0.80 -20.31 19.54
CA GLU A 32 -0.58 -20.76 20.91
C GLU A 32 -1.53 -21.92 21.30
N HIS A 33 -2.83 -21.77 21.02
CA HIS A 33 -3.85 -22.77 21.36
C HIS A 33 -3.67 -24.08 20.60
N THR A 34 -3.29 -24.02 19.34
CA THR A 34 -2.99 -25.21 18.53
C THR A 34 -1.66 -25.85 18.87
N GLN A 35 -0.89 -25.25 19.80
CA GLN A 35 0.46 -25.69 20.18
C GLN A 35 1.43 -25.84 18.99
N THR A 36 1.15 -25.16 17.90
CA THR A 36 2.00 -25.16 16.71
C THR A 36 3.33 -24.47 16.99
N VAL A 37 3.31 -23.50 17.89
CA VAL A 37 4.50 -22.82 18.43
C VAL A 37 4.60 -23.11 19.92
N ALA A 38 5.78 -23.55 20.38
CA ALA A 38 5.99 -23.80 21.80
C ALA A 38 5.93 -22.47 22.58
N LYS A 39 5.34 -22.47 23.79
CA LYS A 39 5.17 -21.25 24.62
C LYS A 39 6.46 -20.45 24.84
N ARG A 40 7.61 -21.11 24.89
CA ARG A 40 8.92 -20.47 25.07
C ARG A 40 9.41 -19.73 23.82
N ASP A 41 8.89 -20.11 22.64
CA ASP A 41 9.29 -19.60 21.32
C ASP A 41 8.23 -18.62 20.76
N MET A 42 7.16 -18.34 21.56
CA MET A 42 6.14 -17.36 21.22
C MET A 42 6.69 -15.94 21.37
N GLU A 43 6.60 -15.18 20.30
CA GLU A 43 6.85 -13.74 20.22
C GLU A 43 5.55 -13.03 19.86
N GLU A 44 5.47 -11.73 20.11
CA GLU A 44 4.34 -10.93 19.64
C GLU A 44 4.41 -10.77 18.12
N GLN A 45 3.26 -10.92 17.44
CA GLN A 45 3.14 -10.79 15.99
C GLN A 45 4.06 -11.77 15.23
N ILE A 46 4.03 -13.05 15.62
CA ILE A 46 4.94 -14.07 15.08
C ILE A 46 4.77 -14.32 13.58
N LEU A 47 3.61 -13.99 13.01
CA LEU A 47 3.36 -14.09 11.57
C LEU A 47 3.90 -12.86 10.82
N ASP A 48 4.09 -11.73 11.47
CA ASP A 48 4.67 -10.53 10.89
C ASP A 48 6.21 -10.65 10.87
N ASN A 49 6.76 -11.00 9.72
CA ASN A 49 8.19 -11.32 9.57
C ASN A 49 9.08 -10.11 9.35
N MET A 50 8.52 -9.01 8.86
CA MET A 50 9.27 -7.79 8.60
C MET A 50 9.36 -6.96 9.88
N ASP A 51 10.53 -6.39 10.17
CA ASP A 51 10.67 -5.44 11.27
C ASP A 51 9.70 -4.26 11.12
N LEU A 52 9.44 -3.84 9.88
CA LEU A 52 8.49 -2.79 9.55
C LEU A 52 7.03 -3.13 9.91
N GLU A 53 6.61 -4.38 9.72
CA GLU A 53 5.28 -4.86 10.13
C GLU A 53 5.10 -4.71 11.64
N ARG A 54 6.09 -5.17 12.40
CA ARG A 54 6.09 -5.10 13.87
C ARG A 54 6.16 -3.66 14.40
N GLU A 55 7.01 -2.81 13.80
CA GLU A 55 7.16 -1.41 14.20
C GLU A 55 5.89 -0.60 13.94
N ARG A 56 5.24 -0.83 12.79
CA ARG A 56 4.02 -0.13 12.39
C ARG A 56 2.73 -0.76 12.92
N GLY A 57 2.81 -1.99 13.45
CA GLY A 57 1.64 -2.75 13.94
C GLY A 57 0.67 -3.17 12.84
N ILE A 58 1.13 -3.31 11.60
CA ILE A 58 0.31 -3.67 10.44
C ILE A 58 0.94 -4.85 9.69
N THR A 59 0.12 -5.78 9.23
CA THR A 59 0.55 -6.81 8.27
C THR A 59 0.63 -6.19 6.88
N ILE A 60 1.78 -6.32 6.23
CA ILE A 60 2.05 -5.80 4.89
C ILE A 60 1.86 -6.91 3.86
N LYS A 61 2.41 -8.10 4.13
CA LYS A 61 2.37 -9.25 3.24
C LYS A 61 1.55 -10.40 3.80
N ALA A 62 0.67 -10.97 2.96
CA ALA A 62 -0.09 -12.14 3.34
C ALA A 62 0.83 -13.34 3.63
N ARG A 63 0.51 -14.10 4.67
CA ARG A 63 1.26 -15.29 5.06
C ARG A 63 0.36 -16.46 5.34
N ALA A 64 0.64 -17.59 4.72
CA ALA A 64 -0.07 -18.83 4.97
C ALA A 64 0.69 -19.71 5.97
N VAL A 65 -0.03 -20.35 6.90
CA VAL A 65 0.54 -21.25 7.90
C VAL A 65 -0.38 -22.43 8.11
N LYS A 66 0.21 -23.63 8.14
CA LYS A 66 -0.48 -24.87 8.44
C LYS A 66 -0.44 -25.16 9.94
N LEU A 67 -1.61 -25.43 10.53
CA LEU A 67 -1.81 -25.75 11.94
C LEU A 67 -2.55 -27.08 12.06
N ILE A 68 -2.41 -27.75 13.20
CA ILE A 68 -3.21 -28.93 13.55
C ILE A 68 -4.01 -28.59 14.80
N TYR A 69 -5.32 -28.72 14.71
CA TYR A 69 -6.23 -28.50 15.83
C TYR A 69 -6.96 -29.80 16.20
N ASN A 70 -6.88 -30.18 17.47
CA ASN A 70 -7.64 -31.31 18.01
C ASN A 70 -8.95 -30.75 18.57
N ALA A 71 -10.04 -30.98 17.86
CA ALA A 71 -11.34 -30.42 18.20
C ALA A 71 -12.06 -31.20 19.32
N LYS A 72 -13.12 -30.62 19.86
CA LYS A 72 -13.94 -31.24 20.95
C LYS A 72 -14.68 -32.48 20.50
N ASP A 73 -14.87 -32.72 19.21
CA ASP A 73 -15.41 -33.94 18.63
C ASP A 73 -14.44 -35.14 18.70
N GLY A 74 -13.18 -34.90 19.06
CA GLY A 74 -12.11 -35.89 19.17
C GLY A 74 -11.31 -36.10 17.90
N GLU A 75 -11.62 -35.37 16.82
CA GLU A 75 -10.94 -35.46 15.54
C GLU A 75 -9.86 -34.38 15.40
N ALA A 76 -8.85 -34.67 14.58
CA ALA A 76 -7.78 -33.72 14.29
C ALA A 76 -8.01 -33.01 12.95
N TYR A 77 -8.11 -31.70 12.99
CA TYR A 77 -8.31 -30.86 11.81
C TYR A 77 -7.00 -30.20 11.36
N THR A 78 -6.81 -30.13 10.05
CA THR A 78 -5.76 -29.33 9.42
C THR A 78 -6.31 -27.95 9.11
N PHE A 79 -5.78 -26.93 9.76
CA PHE A 79 -6.09 -25.53 9.48
C PHE A 79 -5.00 -24.93 8.60
N ASN A 80 -5.37 -24.35 7.50
CA ASN A 80 -4.51 -23.49 6.69
C ASN A 80 -4.97 -22.05 6.95
N LEU A 81 -4.29 -21.39 7.86
CA LEU A 81 -4.54 -19.98 8.17
C LEU A 81 -3.75 -19.11 7.20
N ILE A 82 -4.45 -18.20 6.51
CA ILE A 82 -3.84 -17.18 5.66
C ILE A 82 -4.05 -15.83 6.33
N ASP A 83 -3.00 -15.29 6.94
CA ASP A 83 -3.03 -13.95 7.52
C ASP A 83 -2.94 -12.89 6.40
N THR A 84 -3.83 -11.88 6.42
CA THR A 84 -3.96 -10.89 5.37
C THR A 84 -3.71 -9.48 5.88
N PRO A 85 -3.23 -8.55 5.03
CA PRO A 85 -3.18 -7.14 5.40
C PRO A 85 -4.56 -6.59 5.77
N GLY A 86 -4.58 -5.53 6.60
CA GLY A 86 -5.83 -4.85 6.97
C GLY A 86 -5.99 -3.47 6.33
N HIS A 87 -4.98 -2.95 5.61
CA HIS A 87 -4.97 -1.59 5.07
C HIS A 87 -5.49 -1.54 3.63
N VAL A 88 -6.20 -0.45 3.27
CA VAL A 88 -6.80 -0.25 1.94
C VAL A 88 -5.80 -0.37 0.78
N ASP A 89 -4.58 0.12 0.94
CA ASP A 89 -3.53 0.02 -0.09
C ASP A 89 -3.21 -1.43 -0.47
N PHE A 90 -3.47 -2.39 0.42
CA PHE A 90 -3.20 -3.81 0.22
C PHE A 90 -4.44 -4.65 -0.11
N ASN A 91 -5.57 -4.04 -0.49
CA ASN A 91 -6.81 -4.76 -0.86
C ASN A 91 -6.57 -5.84 -1.93
N TYR A 92 -5.58 -5.63 -2.79
CA TYR A 92 -5.17 -6.63 -3.78
C TYR A 92 -4.58 -7.90 -3.15
N GLU A 93 -3.72 -7.75 -2.12
CA GLU A 93 -3.17 -8.86 -1.34
C GLU A 93 -4.29 -9.61 -0.61
N VAL A 94 -5.23 -8.86 -0.02
CA VAL A 94 -6.41 -9.43 0.64
C VAL A 94 -7.23 -10.26 -0.35
N SER A 95 -7.62 -9.70 -1.49
CA SER A 95 -8.42 -10.39 -2.50
C SER A 95 -7.77 -11.70 -2.99
N ARG A 96 -6.44 -11.70 -3.22
CA ARG A 96 -5.70 -12.90 -3.63
C ARG A 96 -5.75 -14.00 -2.57
N SER A 97 -5.53 -13.61 -1.34
CA SER A 97 -5.49 -14.53 -0.19
C SER A 97 -6.86 -15.14 0.07
N LEU A 98 -7.92 -14.33 -0.01
CA LEU A 98 -9.31 -14.80 0.16
C LEU A 98 -9.67 -15.87 -0.89
N ASN A 99 -9.25 -15.72 -2.13
CA ASN A 99 -9.51 -16.73 -3.18
C ASN A 99 -8.80 -18.08 -2.92
N ALA A 100 -7.87 -18.15 -1.99
CA ALA A 100 -7.24 -19.39 -1.54
C ALA A 100 -7.95 -20.02 -0.32
N CYS A 101 -9.00 -19.37 0.20
CA CYS A 101 -9.75 -19.79 1.38
C CYS A 101 -11.12 -20.38 1.05
N ASP A 102 -11.72 -21.02 2.04
CA ASP A 102 -13.11 -21.51 2.04
C ASP A 102 -13.96 -20.71 3.06
N GLY A 103 -13.33 -19.95 3.94
CA GLY A 103 -13.98 -19.06 4.89
C GLY A 103 -13.08 -17.95 5.40
N ALA A 104 -13.66 -17.01 6.15
CA ALA A 104 -12.98 -15.88 6.75
C ALA A 104 -13.47 -15.59 8.16
N LEU A 105 -12.55 -15.29 9.08
CA LEU A 105 -12.86 -14.74 10.40
C LEU A 105 -12.89 -13.22 10.29
N LEU A 106 -14.06 -12.61 10.47
CA LEU A 106 -14.22 -11.16 10.47
C LEU A 106 -14.08 -10.63 11.90
N VAL A 107 -12.93 -10.07 12.23
CA VAL A 107 -12.66 -9.57 13.58
C VAL A 107 -13.15 -8.15 13.73
N VAL A 108 -14.03 -7.93 14.72
CA VAL A 108 -14.62 -6.63 15.04
C VAL A 108 -14.30 -6.27 16.49
N ASP A 109 -13.85 -5.05 16.72
CA ASP A 109 -13.59 -4.51 18.06
C ASP A 109 -14.91 -4.20 18.76
N ALA A 110 -15.16 -4.81 19.92
CA ALA A 110 -16.37 -4.61 20.71
C ALA A 110 -16.59 -3.16 21.20
N THR A 111 -15.56 -2.31 21.12
CA THR A 111 -15.62 -0.91 21.56
C THR A 111 -15.85 0.07 20.41
N GLN A 112 -15.41 -0.28 19.20
CA GLN A 112 -15.49 0.58 18.00
C GLN A 112 -16.60 0.15 17.06
N GLY A 113 -16.90 -1.17 17.01
CA GLY A 113 -17.87 -1.74 16.10
C GLY A 113 -17.36 -1.81 14.65
N ILE A 114 -18.26 -1.65 13.67
CA ILE A 114 -17.93 -1.71 12.26
C ILE A 114 -17.28 -0.42 11.79
N GLU A 115 -16.17 -0.53 11.08
CA GLU A 115 -15.47 0.56 10.41
C GLU A 115 -15.40 0.34 8.88
N ALA A 116 -14.94 1.35 8.11
CA ALA A 116 -14.97 1.30 6.65
C ALA A 116 -14.21 0.09 6.07
N GLN A 117 -13.02 -0.21 6.61
CA GLN A 117 -12.24 -1.37 6.16
C GLN A 117 -12.87 -2.71 6.58
N THR A 118 -13.59 -2.75 7.72
CA THR A 118 -14.36 -3.94 8.12
C THR A 118 -15.39 -4.28 7.04
N LEU A 119 -16.11 -3.26 6.59
CA LEU A 119 -17.15 -3.39 5.56
C LEU A 119 -16.54 -3.77 4.20
N ALA A 120 -15.48 -3.07 3.77
CA ALA A 120 -14.78 -3.36 2.53
C ALA A 120 -14.23 -4.80 2.49
N ASN A 121 -13.57 -5.24 3.56
CA ASN A 121 -13.05 -6.61 3.66
C ASN A 121 -14.15 -7.67 3.71
N ALA A 122 -15.30 -7.38 4.36
CA ALA A 122 -16.45 -8.27 4.35
C ALA A 122 -17.02 -8.44 2.93
N TYR A 123 -17.13 -7.36 2.15
CA TYR A 123 -17.56 -7.43 0.76
C TYR A 123 -16.59 -8.22 -0.13
N LEU A 124 -15.28 -8.04 0.05
CA LEU A 124 -14.28 -8.84 -0.66
C LEU A 124 -14.42 -10.35 -0.35
N ALA A 125 -14.76 -10.70 0.89
CA ALA A 125 -15.00 -12.09 1.28
C ALA A 125 -16.31 -12.63 0.69
N VAL A 126 -17.38 -11.82 0.64
CA VAL A 126 -18.64 -12.17 -0.04
C VAL A 126 -18.43 -12.36 -1.54
N ASP A 127 -17.69 -11.46 -2.19
CA ASP A 127 -17.37 -11.56 -3.62
C ASP A 127 -16.53 -12.81 -3.95
N ALA A 128 -15.76 -13.30 -2.98
CA ALA A 128 -15.00 -14.54 -3.08
C ALA A 128 -15.81 -15.80 -2.71
N ASP A 129 -17.12 -15.66 -2.42
CA ASP A 129 -18.04 -16.74 -2.03
C ASP A 129 -17.59 -17.51 -0.77
N LEU A 130 -17.07 -16.78 0.23
CA LEU A 130 -16.55 -17.35 1.48
C LEU A 130 -17.62 -17.39 2.58
N GLU A 131 -17.57 -18.42 3.41
CA GLU A 131 -18.29 -18.43 4.69
C GLU A 131 -17.61 -17.46 5.67
N ILE A 132 -18.36 -16.49 6.20
CA ILE A 132 -17.84 -15.45 7.07
C ILE A 132 -18.30 -15.69 8.50
N ILE A 133 -17.34 -15.86 9.42
CA ILE A 133 -17.59 -16.00 10.85
C ILE A 133 -17.23 -14.68 11.53
N PRO A 134 -18.18 -13.90 12.05
CA PRO A 134 -17.89 -12.76 12.91
C PRO A 134 -17.18 -13.20 14.20
N VAL A 135 -16.18 -12.45 14.63
CA VAL A 135 -15.47 -12.64 15.90
C VAL A 135 -15.38 -11.29 16.60
N ILE A 136 -16.07 -11.14 17.72
CA ILE A 136 -16.09 -9.91 18.49
C ILE A 136 -14.91 -9.92 19.48
N ASN A 137 -13.95 -9.05 19.27
CA ASN A 137 -12.72 -8.99 20.05
C ASN A 137 -12.72 -7.84 21.06
N LYS A 138 -11.75 -7.86 21.98
CA LYS A 138 -11.49 -6.87 23.03
C LYS A 138 -12.63 -6.75 24.07
N ILE A 139 -13.29 -7.85 24.35
CA ILE A 139 -14.36 -7.90 25.40
C ILE A 139 -13.84 -7.65 26.83
N ASP A 140 -12.54 -7.63 27.02
CA ASP A 140 -11.87 -7.28 28.28
C ASP A 140 -11.89 -5.78 28.59
N LEU A 141 -12.21 -4.93 27.61
CA LEU A 141 -12.26 -3.49 27.78
C LEU A 141 -13.59 -3.06 28.44
N PRO A 142 -13.55 -2.07 29.39
CA PRO A 142 -14.76 -1.61 30.09
C PRO A 142 -15.84 -1.00 29.20
N SER A 143 -15.46 -0.52 28.01
CA SER A 143 -16.36 0.08 27.02
C SER A 143 -16.89 -0.92 25.98
N ALA A 144 -16.56 -2.20 26.11
CA ALA A 144 -17.00 -3.23 25.20
C ALA A 144 -18.51 -3.48 25.29
N ASP A 145 -19.19 -3.47 24.16
CA ASP A 145 -20.64 -3.77 24.04
C ASP A 145 -20.86 -4.83 22.96
N VAL A 146 -20.89 -6.09 23.40
CA VAL A 146 -21.00 -7.27 22.50
C VAL A 146 -22.35 -7.30 21.80
N ASP A 147 -23.44 -7.00 22.51
CA ASP A 147 -24.78 -7.09 21.94
C ASP A 147 -25.03 -6.01 20.90
N LYS A 148 -24.54 -4.78 21.16
CA LYS A 148 -24.54 -3.71 20.17
C LYS A 148 -23.74 -4.09 18.93
N CYS A 149 -22.55 -4.65 19.11
CA CYS A 149 -21.69 -5.05 18.01
C CYS A 149 -22.31 -6.16 17.14
N ARG A 150 -23.02 -7.13 17.76
CA ARG A 150 -23.79 -8.15 17.03
C ARG A 150 -24.88 -7.54 16.17
N ALA A 151 -25.68 -6.66 16.75
CA ALA A 151 -26.74 -5.97 16.01
C ALA A 151 -26.18 -5.17 14.83
N GLU A 152 -25.05 -4.48 15.00
CA GLU A 152 -24.39 -3.76 13.92
C GLU A 152 -23.94 -4.68 12.78
N ILE A 153 -23.35 -5.83 13.09
CA ILE A 153 -22.92 -6.81 12.07
C ILE A 153 -24.12 -7.30 11.26
N GLU A 154 -25.24 -7.61 11.92
CA GLU A 154 -26.47 -8.06 11.25
C GLU A 154 -27.12 -6.95 10.43
N ASP A 155 -27.22 -5.73 10.96
CA ASP A 155 -27.92 -4.62 10.30
C ASP A 155 -27.11 -4.02 9.14
N VAL A 156 -25.77 -3.91 9.29
CA VAL A 156 -24.90 -3.19 8.35
C VAL A 156 -24.31 -4.13 7.29
N ILE A 157 -23.82 -5.30 7.71
CA ILE A 157 -23.18 -6.26 6.80
C ILE A 157 -24.21 -7.29 6.27
N GLY A 158 -25.21 -7.59 7.07
CA GLY A 158 -26.25 -8.59 6.73
C GLY A 158 -25.83 -10.03 7.00
N ILE A 159 -24.83 -10.24 7.86
CA ILE A 159 -24.31 -11.58 8.24
C ILE A 159 -24.86 -11.94 9.62
N PRO A 160 -25.39 -13.17 9.83
CA PRO A 160 -25.85 -13.61 11.14
C PRO A 160 -24.72 -13.52 12.19
N ALA A 161 -24.98 -12.85 13.31
CA ALA A 161 -24.00 -12.68 14.39
C ALA A 161 -24.50 -13.27 15.73
N GLU A 162 -25.70 -13.87 15.76
CA GLU A 162 -26.21 -14.56 16.94
C GLU A 162 -25.30 -15.76 17.28
N GLY A 163 -24.77 -15.79 18.52
CA GLY A 163 -23.88 -16.85 18.97
C GLY A 163 -22.47 -16.83 18.40
N CYS A 164 -22.09 -15.78 17.68
CA CYS A 164 -20.70 -15.61 17.24
C CYS A 164 -19.74 -15.51 18.42
N PRO A 165 -18.48 -16.01 18.28
CA PRO A 165 -17.47 -15.94 19.35
C PRO A 165 -17.22 -14.51 19.82
N ALA A 166 -17.24 -14.30 21.13
CA ALA A 166 -16.85 -13.04 21.79
C ALA A 166 -15.61 -13.29 22.64
N VAL A 167 -14.50 -12.67 22.29
CA VAL A 167 -13.16 -13.04 22.74
C VAL A 167 -12.35 -11.86 23.25
N SER A 168 -11.30 -12.13 24.01
CA SER A 168 -10.18 -11.22 24.20
C SER A 168 -8.90 -11.88 23.69
N ALA A 169 -8.45 -11.49 22.51
CA ALA A 169 -7.17 -11.96 21.99
C ALA A 169 -6.00 -11.58 22.91
N LYS A 170 -6.08 -10.43 23.58
CA LYS A 170 -5.06 -9.96 24.53
C LYS A 170 -4.91 -10.90 25.73
N THR A 171 -6.02 -11.34 26.33
CA THR A 171 -6.00 -12.17 27.54
C THR A 171 -6.09 -13.66 27.24
N GLY A 172 -6.40 -14.06 25.99
CA GLY A 172 -6.62 -15.45 25.59
C GLY A 172 -8.01 -15.99 25.97
N LEU A 173 -8.96 -15.11 26.34
CA LEU A 173 -10.30 -15.53 26.76
C LEU A 173 -11.11 -15.98 25.53
N ASN A 174 -11.77 -17.15 25.65
CA ASN A 174 -12.69 -17.74 24.67
C ASN A 174 -12.07 -18.04 23.28
N ILE A 175 -10.76 -18.15 23.14
CA ILE A 175 -10.10 -18.44 21.86
C ILE A 175 -10.53 -19.82 21.31
N GLU A 176 -10.75 -20.78 22.19
CA GLU A 176 -11.23 -22.11 21.79
C GLU A 176 -12.58 -22.05 21.06
N ASP A 177 -13.48 -21.11 21.44
CA ASP A 177 -14.77 -20.94 20.77
C ASP A 177 -14.63 -20.49 19.30
N VAL A 178 -13.55 -19.73 18.99
CA VAL A 178 -13.22 -19.37 17.60
C VAL A 178 -12.79 -20.62 16.83
N LEU A 179 -11.93 -21.46 17.40
CA LEU A 179 -11.43 -22.67 16.75
C LEU A 179 -12.56 -23.68 16.50
N GLU A 180 -13.47 -23.83 17.46
CA GLU A 180 -14.66 -24.68 17.30
C GLU A 180 -15.65 -24.11 16.25
N ALA A 181 -15.80 -22.78 16.17
CA ALA A 181 -16.59 -22.15 15.12
C ALA A 181 -15.98 -22.40 13.73
N VAL A 182 -14.66 -22.35 13.58
CA VAL A 182 -13.95 -22.71 12.34
C VAL A 182 -14.25 -24.16 11.93
N VAL A 183 -14.22 -25.11 12.88
CA VAL A 183 -14.53 -26.52 12.59
C VAL A 183 -15.99 -26.69 12.15
N ARG A 184 -16.91 -26.03 12.85
CA ARG A 184 -18.36 -26.18 12.65
C ARG A 184 -18.87 -25.50 11.37
N ASP A 185 -18.45 -24.25 11.14
CA ASP A 185 -19.10 -23.36 10.17
C ASP A 185 -18.30 -23.24 8.85
N ILE A 186 -16.97 -23.28 8.85
CA ILE A 186 -16.21 -23.23 7.61
C ILE A 186 -16.32 -24.57 6.88
N PRO A 187 -16.76 -24.56 5.60
CA PRO A 187 -16.89 -25.81 4.85
C PRO A 187 -15.50 -26.44 4.58
N SER A 188 -15.50 -27.75 4.46
CA SER A 188 -14.31 -28.46 3.95
C SER A 188 -14.14 -28.15 2.46
N PRO A 189 -12.88 -28.02 1.97
CA PRO A 189 -12.61 -27.69 0.58
C PRO A 189 -13.25 -28.71 -0.37
N GLU A 190 -13.69 -28.21 -1.52
CA GLU A 190 -14.18 -29.06 -2.62
C GLU A 190 -13.02 -29.49 -3.53
N GLY A 191 -13.24 -30.49 -4.38
CA GLY A 191 -12.31 -30.94 -5.38
C GLY A 191 -12.22 -32.49 -5.46
N ASP A 192 -11.67 -32.97 -6.56
CA ASP A 192 -11.46 -34.40 -6.82
C ASP A 192 -9.97 -34.71 -6.92
N GLU A 193 -9.44 -35.52 -5.98
CA GLU A 193 -8.02 -35.92 -5.99
C GLU A 193 -7.60 -36.72 -7.23
N ASN A 194 -8.58 -37.34 -7.94
CA ASN A 194 -8.31 -38.14 -9.13
C ASN A 194 -8.48 -37.38 -10.45
N ALA A 195 -8.94 -36.13 -10.38
CA ALA A 195 -9.06 -35.26 -11.55
C ALA A 195 -7.67 -34.76 -12.04
N PRO A 196 -7.56 -34.23 -13.25
CA PRO A 196 -6.36 -33.52 -13.68
C PRO A 196 -6.01 -32.38 -12.72
N LEU A 197 -4.71 -32.21 -12.44
CA LEU A 197 -4.24 -31.14 -11.56
C LEU A 197 -4.76 -29.78 -11.99
N LYS A 198 -5.33 -29.09 -11.04
CA LYS A 198 -5.74 -27.70 -11.13
C LYS A 198 -5.41 -27.00 -9.82
N ALA A 199 -4.37 -26.16 -9.81
CA ALA A 199 -3.97 -25.42 -8.64
C ALA A 199 -3.90 -23.92 -8.95
N LEU A 200 -4.32 -23.09 -7.98
CA LEU A 200 -4.30 -21.63 -8.05
C LEU A 200 -3.00 -21.11 -7.43
N ILE A 201 -2.27 -20.28 -8.15
CA ILE A 201 -1.16 -19.51 -7.58
C ILE A 201 -1.76 -18.29 -6.88
N PHE A 202 -1.65 -18.20 -5.56
CA PHE A 202 -2.14 -17.03 -4.83
C PHE A 202 -1.02 -16.09 -4.36
N ASP A 203 0.24 -16.57 -4.28
CA ASP A 203 1.42 -15.75 -4.01
C ASP A 203 2.68 -16.39 -4.57
N SER A 204 3.74 -15.60 -4.75
CA SER A 204 5.08 -16.10 -5.10
C SER A 204 6.15 -15.13 -4.60
N TYR A 205 7.31 -15.67 -4.22
CA TYR A 205 8.45 -14.87 -3.78
C TYR A 205 9.77 -15.55 -4.12
N TYR A 206 10.83 -14.77 -4.06
CA TYR A 206 12.18 -15.26 -4.27
C TYR A 206 12.86 -15.54 -2.94
N ASP A 207 13.37 -16.74 -2.79
CA ASP A 207 14.24 -17.18 -1.68
C ASP A 207 15.67 -17.38 -2.20
N SER A 208 16.67 -16.88 -1.49
CA SER A 208 18.07 -16.93 -1.92
C SER A 208 18.64 -18.36 -2.02
N TYR A 209 18.04 -19.33 -1.35
CA TYR A 209 18.47 -20.74 -1.33
C TYR A 209 17.59 -21.63 -2.21
N LEU A 210 16.29 -21.40 -2.24
CA LEU A 210 15.31 -22.23 -2.93
C LEU A 210 14.97 -21.71 -4.34
N GLY A 211 15.32 -20.46 -4.63
CA GLY A 211 14.89 -19.77 -5.83
C GLY A 211 13.45 -19.27 -5.74
N VAL A 212 12.67 -19.37 -6.79
CA VAL A 212 11.27 -18.95 -6.78
C VAL A 212 10.42 -19.99 -6.03
N VAL A 213 9.81 -19.55 -4.94
CA VAL A 213 8.82 -20.31 -4.15
C VAL A 213 7.44 -19.85 -4.57
N VAL A 214 6.58 -20.77 -4.97
CA VAL A 214 5.24 -20.49 -5.46
C VAL A 214 4.22 -21.07 -4.50
N ASN A 215 3.39 -20.21 -3.90
CA ASN A 215 2.33 -20.60 -2.99
C ASN A 215 1.07 -20.95 -3.77
N ILE A 216 0.53 -22.14 -3.54
CA ILE A 216 -0.62 -22.66 -4.27
C ILE A 216 -1.70 -23.19 -3.35
N ARG A 217 -2.94 -23.11 -3.85
CA ARG A 217 -4.06 -23.94 -3.40
C ARG A 217 -4.35 -24.99 -4.47
N VAL A 218 -4.28 -26.26 -4.10
CA VAL A 218 -4.71 -27.34 -5.00
C VAL A 218 -6.23 -27.43 -4.97
N VAL A 219 -6.87 -27.20 -6.11
CA VAL A 219 -8.34 -27.29 -6.26
C VAL A 219 -8.73 -28.72 -6.65
N ASP A 220 -8.13 -29.26 -7.71
CA ASP A 220 -8.34 -30.62 -8.19
C ASP A 220 -6.99 -31.33 -8.39
N GLY A 221 -7.00 -32.66 -8.31
CA GLY A 221 -5.82 -33.48 -8.57
C GLY A 221 -4.80 -33.44 -7.45
N SER A 222 -3.55 -33.63 -7.82
CA SER A 222 -2.42 -33.58 -6.88
C SER A 222 -1.12 -33.20 -7.58
N ILE A 223 -0.15 -32.70 -6.82
CA ILE A 223 1.18 -32.29 -7.26
C ILE A 223 2.26 -32.88 -6.35
N ALA A 224 3.36 -33.36 -6.92
CA ALA A 224 4.47 -33.96 -6.19
C ALA A 224 5.83 -33.52 -6.78
N ALA A 225 6.89 -33.73 -6.02
CA ALA A 225 8.25 -33.52 -6.53
C ALA A 225 8.55 -34.46 -7.72
N GLY A 226 9.16 -33.93 -8.78
CA GLY A 226 9.43 -34.64 -10.01
C GLY A 226 8.33 -34.53 -11.08
N ASP A 227 7.16 -33.98 -10.73
CA ASP A 227 6.11 -33.70 -11.71
C ASP A 227 6.54 -32.60 -12.68
N LYS A 228 6.04 -32.71 -13.92
CA LYS A 228 6.20 -31.68 -14.93
C LYS A 228 4.92 -30.88 -15.03
N ILE A 229 4.97 -29.62 -14.63
CA ILE A 229 3.84 -28.71 -14.64
C ILE A 229 3.86 -27.79 -15.84
N ARG A 230 2.67 -27.25 -16.16
CA ARG A 230 2.46 -26.20 -17.13
C ARG A 230 1.67 -25.05 -16.50
N LEU A 231 2.15 -23.84 -16.68
CA LEU A 231 1.43 -22.62 -16.34
C LEU A 231 0.46 -22.27 -17.49
N MET A 232 -0.82 -22.06 -17.17
CA MET A 232 -1.83 -21.94 -18.24
C MET A 232 -1.79 -20.58 -18.93
N SER A 233 -1.40 -19.51 -18.25
CA SER A 233 -1.35 -18.16 -18.83
C SER A 233 -0.21 -17.98 -19.84
N THR A 234 0.97 -18.53 -19.54
CA THR A 234 2.17 -18.38 -20.36
C THR A 234 2.44 -19.60 -21.24
N GLY A 235 1.88 -20.75 -20.90
CA GLY A 235 2.19 -22.04 -21.51
C GLY A 235 3.56 -22.60 -21.12
N ALA A 236 4.30 -21.93 -20.25
CA ALA A 236 5.63 -22.34 -19.80
C ALA A 236 5.56 -23.65 -19.01
N VAL A 237 6.57 -24.50 -19.19
CA VAL A 237 6.65 -25.83 -18.57
C VAL A 237 7.87 -25.90 -17.68
N PHE A 238 7.68 -26.41 -16.46
CA PHE A 238 8.74 -26.53 -15.46
C PHE A 238 8.71 -27.88 -14.77
N ASP A 239 9.87 -28.33 -14.31
CA ASP A 239 10.01 -29.54 -13.49
C ASP A 239 9.95 -29.13 -12.00
N ILE A 240 9.08 -29.76 -11.22
CA ILE A 240 8.95 -29.53 -9.78
C ILE A 240 10.16 -30.13 -9.05
N VAL A 241 10.85 -29.29 -8.29
CA VAL A 241 11.98 -29.71 -7.45
C VAL A 241 11.49 -30.17 -6.10
N GLU A 242 10.55 -29.43 -5.51
CA GLU A 242 10.06 -29.65 -4.16
C GLU A 242 8.62 -29.20 -4.00
N VAL A 243 7.86 -29.90 -3.18
CA VAL A 243 6.55 -29.49 -2.67
C VAL A 243 6.53 -29.55 -1.15
N GLY A 244 5.70 -28.72 -0.53
CA GLY A 244 5.61 -28.69 0.92
C GLY A 244 4.52 -27.80 1.47
N THR A 245 4.47 -27.67 2.79
CA THR A 245 3.56 -26.83 3.55
C THR A 245 4.32 -25.73 4.27
N MET A 246 3.66 -24.61 4.54
CA MET A 246 4.22 -23.50 5.30
C MET A 246 3.96 -23.72 6.78
N GLU A 247 5.02 -23.64 7.59
CA GLU A 247 4.96 -23.66 9.05
C GLU A 247 5.38 -22.28 9.61
N PRO A 248 5.11 -21.96 10.89
CA PRO A 248 5.43 -20.64 11.45
C PRO A 248 6.91 -20.24 11.28
N PHE A 249 7.82 -21.22 11.38
CA PHE A 249 9.28 -20.99 11.30
C PHE A 249 9.91 -21.40 9.96
N GLY A 250 9.12 -21.55 8.91
CA GLY A 250 9.66 -21.85 7.59
C GLY A 250 8.86 -22.86 6.78
N LEU A 251 9.53 -23.45 5.81
CA LEU A 251 8.95 -24.38 4.86
C LEU A 251 9.22 -25.83 5.28
N LYS A 252 8.21 -26.68 5.16
CA LYS A 252 8.32 -28.12 5.45
C LYS A 252 7.97 -28.94 4.24
N LYS A 253 8.94 -29.73 3.78
CA LYS A 253 8.75 -30.64 2.64
C LYS A 253 7.70 -31.70 2.93
N CYS A 254 6.93 -32.03 1.91
CA CYS A 254 6.02 -33.18 1.92
C CYS A 254 6.17 -33.97 0.60
N GLU A 255 5.60 -35.16 0.56
CA GLU A 255 5.67 -36.01 -0.62
C GLU A 255 4.73 -35.51 -1.73
N ARG A 256 3.56 -35.00 -1.36
CA ARG A 256 2.48 -34.60 -2.27
C ARG A 256 1.58 -33.58 -1.60
N LEU A 257 1.01 -32.70 -2.42
CA LEU A 257 -0.16 -31.88 -2.08
C LEU A 257 -1.34 -32.35 -2.96
N SER A 258 -2.49 -32.56 -2.33
CA SER A 258 -3.73 -33.05 -2.95
C SER A 258 -4.84 -32.01 -2.90
N ALA A 259 -5.94 -32.27 -3.62
CA ALA A 259 -7.11 -31.40 -3.66
C ALA A 259 -7.54 -30.93 -2.26
N GLY A 260 -7.79 -29.63 -2.14
CA GLY A 260 -8.13 -28.93 -0.90
C GLY A 260 -6.94 -28.44 -0.07
N GLU A 261 -5.71 -28.85 -0.34
CA GLU A 261 -4.54 -28.44 0.44
C GLU A 261 -3.95 -27.11 -0.06
N VAL A 262 -3.44 -26.35 0.88
CA VAL A 262 -2.62 -25.16 0.67
C VAL A 262 -1.17 -25.50 0.98
N GLY A 263 -0.26 -25.10 0.09
CA GLY A 263 1.15 -25.36 0.24
C GLY A 263 1.98 -24.59 -0.78
N TYR A 264 3.21 -25.01 -0.96
CA TYR A 264 4.12 -24.41 -1.92
C TYR A 264 4.76 -25.46 -2.83
N PHE A 265 5.26 -24.98 -3.95
CA PHE A 265 6.26 -25.72 -4.72
C PHE A 265 7.44 -24.84 -5.10
N THR A 266 8.58 -25.48 -5.37
CA THR A 266 9.71 -24.86 -6.06
C THR A 266 9.97 -25.60 -7.36
N ALA A 267 10.39 -24.86 -8.37
CA ALA A 267 10.69 -25.40 -9.69
C ALA A 267 11.90 -24.66 -10.29
N SER A 268 12.40 -25.12 -11.43
CA SER A 268 13.52 -24.48 -12.12
C SER A 268 13.13 -23.14 -12.76
N ILE A 269 12.35 -22.32 -12.06
CA ILE A 269 11.87 -21.01 -12.48
C ILE A 269 12.97 -19.99 -12.17
N LYS A 270 13.36 -19.22 -13.18
CA LYS A 270 14.47 -18.26 -13.06
C LYS A 270 14.03 -16.87 -12.63
N SER A 271 12.78 -16.51 -12.90
CA SER A 271 12.22 -15.21 -12.58
C SER A 271 10.82 -15.34 -12.02
N VAL A 272 10.50 -14.55 -10.97
CA VAL A 272 9.14 -14.47 -10.41
C VAL A 272 8.15 -13.94 -11.47
N SER A 273 8.60 -13.13 -12.42
CA SER A 273 7.77 -12.66 -13.53
C SER A 273 7.20 -13.78 -14.41
N ASP A 274 7.83 -14.97 -14.38
CA ASP A 274 7.33 -16.15 -15.08
C ASP A 274 6.13 -16.79 -14.36
N THR A 275 5.97 -16.52 -13.05
CA THR A 275 4.85 -16.98 -12.22
C THR A 275 3.89 -15.83 -11.95
N ARG A 276 2.80 -15.77 -12.69
CA ARG A 276 1.78 -14.76 -12.46
C ARG A 276 0.86 -15.22 -11.35
N VAL A 277 0.70 -14.38 -10.33
CA VAL A 277 -0.30 -14.62 -9.29
C VAL A 277 -1.70 -14.61 -9.93
N GLY A 278 -2.53 -15.60 -9.57
CA GLY A 278 -3.82 -15.87 -10.22
C GLY A 278 -3.75 -16.81 -11.43
N ASP A 279 -2.55 -17.28 -11.81
CA ASP A 279 -2.43 -18.30 -12.85
C ASP A 279 -2.82 -19.70 -12.34
N THR A 280 -3.19 -20.54 -13.28
CA THR A 280 -3.53 -21.93 -13.02
C THR A 280 -2.37 -22.83 -13.37
N VAL A 281 -1.98 -23.68 -12.41
CA VAL A 281 -0.99 -24.73 -12.58
C VAL A 281 -1.69 -26.04 -12.91
N THR A 282 -1.21 -26.73 -13.97
CA THR A 282 -1.69 -28.06 -14.35
C THR A 282 -0.52 -28.98 -14.71
N LEU A 283 -0.75 -30.29 -14.76
CA LEU A 283 0.27 -31.24 -15.24
C LEU A 283 0.45 -31.11 -16.75
N ALA A 284 1.69 -31.10 -17.21
CA ALA A 284 2.00 -31.02 -18.65
C ALA A 284 1.50 -32.24 -19.43
N ALA A 285 1.47 -33.41 -18.80
CA ALA A 285 1.02 -34.66 -19.42
C ALA A 285 -0.51 -34.77 -19.53
N THR A 286 -1.24 -34.25 -18.52
CA THR A 286 -2.71 -34.30 -18.44
C THR A 286 -3.24 -32.92 -18.10
N PRO A 287 -3.16 -31.94 -19.02
CA PRO A 287 -3.56 -30.57 -18.72
C PRO A 287 -5.08 -30.46 -18.52
N THR A 288 -5.48 -29.61 -17.58
CA THR A 288 -6.89 -29.23 -17.44
C THR A 288 -7.35 -28.37 -18.62
N GLU A 289 -8.60 -28.47 -19.00
CA GLU A 289 -9.15 -27.74 -20.16
C GLU A 289 -9.42 -26.25 -19.85
N LYS A 290 -9.83 -25.93 -18.62
CA LYS A 290 -10.25 -24.59 -18.23
C LYS A 290 -9.39 -24.07 -17.08
N PRO A 291 -8.84 -22.84 -17.18
CA PRO A 291 -8.17 -22.22 -16.07
C PRO A 291 -9.15 -21.87 -14.95
N LEU A 292 -8.63 -21.69 -13.75
CA LEU A 292 -9.35 -21.04 -12.66
C LEU A 292 -9.58 -19.56 -12.99
N PRO A 293 -10.59 -18.92 -12.40
CA PRO A 293 -10.72 -17.47 -12.50
C PRO A 293 -9.43 -16.80 -12.04
N GLY A 294 -8.83 -16.00 -12.92
CA GLY A 294 -7.60 -15.26 -12.60
C GLY A 294 -7.91 -13.96 -11.89
N PHE A 295 -6.88 -13.36 -11.30
CA PHE A 295 -7.00 -12.04 -10.67
C PHE A 295 -6.94 -10.93 -11.72
N LYS A 296 -7.60 -9.81 -11.42
CA LYS A 296 -7.43 -8.58 -12.19
C LYS A 296 -5.98 -8.11 -12.08
N ALA A 297 -5.42 -7.57 -13.17
CA ALA A 297 -4.10 -6.97 -13.11
C ALA A 297 -4.10 -5.79 -12.14
N VAL A 298 -3.08 -5.72 -11.30
CA VAL A 298 -2.88 -4.60 -10.38
C VAL A 298 -2.54 -3.36 -11.20
N GLN A 299 -3.17 -2.26 -10.87
CA GLN A 299 -2.83 -0.96 -11.44
C GLN A 299 -2.22 -0.10 -10.34
N SER A 300 -1.03 0.44 -10.61
CA SER A 300 -0.45 1.43 -9.72
C SER A 300 -1.31 2.69 -9.72
N MET A 301 -1.58 3.23 -8.55
CA MET A 301 -2.41 4.43 -8.36
C MET A 301 -1.55 5.68 -8.08
N VAL A 302 -0.39 5.48 -7.48
CA VAL A 302 0.55 6.53 -7.08
C VAL A 302 1.89 6.32 -7.77
N TYR A 303 2.50 7.39 -8.25
CA TYR A 303 3.79 7.36 -8.95
C TYR A 303 4.76 8.36 -8.34
N ALA A 304 5.99 7.95 -8.08
CA ALA A 304 7.06 8.84 -7.65
C ALA A 304 8.38 8.48 -8.34
N GLY A 305 9.26 9.47 -8.52
CA GLY A 305 10.62 9.24 -8.94
C GLY A 305 11.49 8.93 -7.73
N ILE A 306 12.27 7.87 -7.76
CA ILE A 306 13.25 7.49 -6.73
C ILE A 306 14.64 7.63 -7.32
N TYR A 307 15.48 8.41 -6.65
CA TYR A 307 16.85 8.72 -7.08
C TYR A 307 17.84 8.41 -5.94
N PRO A 308 19.01 7.84 -6.23
CA PRO A 308 20.05 7.72 -5.20
C PRO A 308 20.62 9.10 -4.89
N ALA A 309 20.82 9.41 -3.60
CA ALA A 309 21.44 10.67 -3.18
C ALA A 309 22.88 10.81 -3.74
N ASP A 310 23.59 9.70 -3.88
CA ASP A 310 24.84 9.59 -4.65
C ASP A 310 24.57 8.94 -6.00
N GLY A 311 24.66 9.71 -7.08
CA GLY A 311 24.42 9.23 -8.45
C GLY A 311 25.32 8.06 -8.88
N ALA A 312 26.47 7.83 -8.23
CA ALA A 312 27.32 6.67 -8.48
C ALA A 312 26.62 5.35 -8.09
N ARG A 313 25.62 5.38 -7.20
CA ARG A 313 24.86 4.22 -6.72
C ARG A 313 23.61 3.88 -7.53
N TYR A 314 23.45 4.44 -8.74
CA TYR A 314 22.33 4.12 -9.63
C TYR A 314 22.20 2.60 -9.92
N GLY A 315 23.33 1.92 -10.13
CA GLY A 315 23.34 0.47 -10.33
C GLY A 315 22.86 -0.29 -9.12
N ASP A 316 23.25 0.12 -7.91
CA ASP A 316 22.80 -0.49 -6.65
C ASP A 316 21.28 -0.33 -6.46
N LEU A 317 20.75 0.86 -6.79
CA LEU A 317 19.31 1.13 -6.71
C LEU A 317 18.52 0.25 -7.69
N ARG A 318 19.01 0.10 -8.93
CA ARG A 318 18.38 -0.80 -9.90
C ARG A 318 18.31 -2.24 -9.37
N ASP A 319 19.43 -2.76 -8.91
CA ASP A 319 19.53 -4.14 -8.43
C ASP A 319 18.68 -4.36 -7.16
N ALA A 320 18.52 -3.32 -6.32
CA ALA A 320 17.62 -3.34 -5.17
C ALA A 320 16.15 -3.36 -5.58
N LEU A 321 15.74 -2.50 -6.52
CA LEU A 321 14.38 -2.47 -7.05
C LEU A 321 14.01 -3.79 -7.75
N GLU A 322 14.92 -4.37 -8.56
CA GLU A 322 14.73 -5.68 -9.16
C GLU A 322 14.49 -6.77 -8.11
N LYS A 323 15.26 -6.77 -7.01
CA LYS A 323 15.08 -7.71 -5.89
C LYS A 323 13.78 -7.51 -5.14
N LEU A 324 13.39 -6.26 -4.88
CA LEU A 324 12.10 -5.97 -4.23
C LEU A 324 10.92 -6.40 -5.12
N GLN A 325 10.98 -6.15 -6.42
CA GLN A 325 9.95 -6.56 -7.38
C GLN A 325 9.77 -8.08 -7.44
N LEU A 326 10.82 -8.87 -7.16
CA LEU A 326 10.70 -10.32 -7.04
C LEU A 326 9.74 -10.75 -5.92
N ASN A 327 9.63 -9.93 -4.87
CA ASN A 327 8.83 -10.22 -3.68
C ASN A 327 7.58 -9.34 -3.58
N ASP A 328 7.43 -8.38 -4.49
CA ASP A 328 6.30 -7.45 -4.54
C ASP A 328 5.85 -7.23 -5.99
N ALA A 329 4.87 -8.01 -6.40
CA ALA A 329 4.34 -7.97 -7.77
C ALA A 329 3.61 -6.65 -8.11
N ALA A 330 3.30 -5.83 -7.12
CA ALA A 330 2.64 -4.54 -7.30
C ALA A 330 3.63 -3.41 -7.60
N LEU A 331 4.92 -3.59 -7.27
CA LEU A 331 5.97 -2.62 -7.58
C LEU A 331 6.30 -2.64 -9.07
N VAL A 332 6.06 -1.52 -9.73
CA VAL A 332 6.44 -1.30 -11.14
C VAL A 332 7.46 -0.17 -11.17
N PHE A 333 8.51 -0.32 -11.97
CA PHE A 333 9.49 0.74 -12.13
C PHE A 333 10.07 0.77 -13.55
N GLU A 334 10.44 1.97 -13.98
CA GLU A 334 11.10 2.21 -15.25
C GLU A 334 12.22 3.27 -15.08
N PRO A 335 13.28 3.22 -15.90
CA PRO A 335 14.35 4.21 -15.84
C PRO A 335 13.82 5.62 -16.09
N GLU A 336 14.24 6.57 -15.26
CA GLU A 336 13.92 7.98 -15.38
C GLU A 336 15.19 8.82 -15.26
N THR A 337 15.19 10.00 -15.89
CA THR A 337 16.28 10.97 -15.79
C THR A 337 15.73 12.34 -15.43
N SER A 338 16.27 12.92 -14.36
CA SER A 338 15.99 14.29 -13.95
C SER A 338 17.22 15.17 -14.22
N ILE A 339 16.99 16.39 -14.70
CA ILE A 339 18.08 17.37 -14.89
C ILE A 339 18.69 17.74 -13.55
N ALA A 340 17.88 17.80 -12.49
CA ALA A 340 18.30 18.19 -11.15
C ALA A 340 18.92 17.03 -10.35
N LEU A 341 18.40 15.81 -10.48
CA LEU A 341 18.74 14.65 -9.64
C LEU A 341 19.57 13.58 -10.36
N GLY A 342 19.70 13.67 -11.68
CA GLY A 342 20.43 12.70 -12.48
C GLY A 342 19.59 11.46 -12.84
N PHE A 343 20.21 10.30 -12.82
CA PHE A 343 19.56 9.03 -13.15
C PHE A 343 18.87 8.42 -11.95
N GLY A 344 17.64 7.94 -12.15
CA GLY A 344 16.81 7.29 -11.15
C GLY A 344 15.76 6.40 -11.81
N PHE A 345 14.68 6.14 -11.08
CA PHE A 345 13.57 5.30 -11.55
C PHE A 345 12.24 5.96 -11.24
N ARG A 346 11.33 5.92 -12.20
CA ARG A 346 9.91 6.21 -11.99
C ARG A 346 9.26 4.95 -11.48
N CYS A 347 8.74 4.99 -10.24
CA CYS A 347 8.12 3.85 -9.58
C CYS A 347 6.62 4.07 -9.45
N GLY A 348 5.85 2.98 -9.65
CA GLY A 348 4.41 2.94 -9.43
C GLY A 348 4.08 2.10 -8.21
N PHE A 349 3.14 2.59 -7.39
CA PHE A 349 2.75 2.03 -6.10
C PHE A 349 1.23 1.89 -6.00
N LEU A 350 0.75 1.01 -5.12
CA LEU A 350 -0.68 0.84 -4.84
C LEU A 350 -1.28 2.06 -4.15
N GLY A 351 -0.54 2.67 -3.23
CA GLY A 351 -0.92 3.84 -2.47
C GLY A 351 0.30 4.47 -1.80
N LEU A 352 0.06 5.43 -0.91
CA LEU A 352 1.12 6.15 -0.22
C LEU A 352 1.86 5.25 0.79
N LEU A 353 1.12 4.45 1.57
CA LEU A 353 1.72 3.54 2.54
C LEU A 353 2.63 2.50 1.84
N HIS A 354 2.20 1.99 0.68
CA HIS A 354 3.04 1.10 -0.12
C HIS A 354 4.34 1.79 -0.57
N MET A 355 4.27 3.06 -1.01
CA MET A 355 5.45 3.85 -1.38
C MET A 355 6.43 3.99 -0.21
N GLU A 356 5.93 4.39 0.97
CA GLU A 356 6.75 4.55 2.18
C GLU A 356 7.44 3.24 2.59
N ILE A 357 6.73 2.12 2.52
CA ILE A 357 7.29 0.80 2.84
C ILE A 357 8.43 0.45 1.87
N ILE A 358 8.25 0.68 0.57
CA ILE A 358 9.30 0.42 -0.42
C ILE A 358 10.52 1.33 -0.18
N GLU A 359 10.31 2.61 0.14
CA GLU A 359 11.41 3.52 0.51
C GLU A 359 12.18 3.02 1.74
N GLU A 360 11.49 2.74 2.84
CA GLU A 360 12.14 2.23 4.06
C GLU A 360 12.87 0.91 3.82
N ARG A 361 12.33 0.02 3.00
CA ARG A 361 13.00 -1.24 2.63
C ARG A 361 14.27 -0.98 1.82
N LEU A 362 14.24 -0.07 0.84
CA LEU A 362 15.43 0.32 0.07
C LEU A 362 16.51 0.93 0.97
N GLU A 363 16.12 1.74 1.94
CA GLU A 363 17.05 2.34 2.91
C GLU A 363 17.63 1.30 3.88
N ARG A 364 16.79 0.47 4.50
CA ARG A 364 17.19 -0.46 5.57
C ARG A 364 17.83 -1.74 5.05
N GLU A 365 17.23 -2.40 4.05
CA GLU A 365 17.69 -3.69 3.54
C GLU A 365 18.89 -3.53 2.59
N PHE A 366 18.94 -2.42 1.83
CA PHE A 366 19.98 -2.17 0.81
C PHE A 366 20.93 -1.02 1.15
N ASN A 367 20.72 -0.36 2.30
CA ASN A 367 21.54 0.76 2.78
C ASN A 367 21.72 1.85 1.71
N LEU A 368 20.62 2.28 1.09
CA LEU A 368 20.56 3.32 0.07
C LEU A 368 20.04 4.62 0.67
N ASP A 369 20.78 5.71 0.48
CA ASP A 369 20.26 7.06 0.73
C ASP A 369 19.48 7.52 -0.50
N LEU A 370 18.20 7.85 -0.34
CA LEU A 370 17.28 8.13 -1.44
C LEU A 370 16.77 9.55 -1.44
N ILE A 371 16.43 10.03 -2.63
CA ILE A 371 15.66 11.25 -2.85
C ILE A 371 14.42 10.85 -3.61
N THR A 372 13.24 11.00 -2.99
CA THR A 372 11.95 10.70 -3.62
C THR A 372 11.30 12.00 -4.05
N THR A 373 10.73 12.02 -5.26
CA THR A 373 9.93 13.15 -5.73
C THR A 373 8.52 13.09 -5.14
N ALA A 374 7.80 14.21 -5.21
CA ALA A 374 6.41 14.23 -4.78
C ALA A 374 5.58 13.16 -5.51
N PRO A 375 4.73 12.42 -4.79
CA PRO A 375 3.83 11.46 -5.41
C PRO A 375 2.86 12.16 -6.37
N SER A 376 2.53 11.50 -7.46
CA SER A 376 1.58 11.96 -8.48
C SER A 376 0.67 10.81 -8.88
N VAL A 377 -0.44 11.15 -9.53
CA VAL A 377 -1.38 10.18 -10.10
C VAL A 377 -1.26 10.17 -11.62
N ILE A 378 -1.85 9.19 -12.29
CA ILE A 378 -1.96 9.21 -13.75
C ILE A 378 -3.07 10.17 -14.15
N TYR A 379 -2.76 11.09 -15.07
CA TYR A 379 -3.73 11.95 -15.75
C TYR A 379 -3.91 11.48 -17.19
N GLU A 380 -5.10 11.63 -17.73
CA GLU A 380 -5.37 11.40 -19.15
C GLU A 380 -5.57 12.75 -19.84
N ILE A 381 -4.75 13.03 -20.83
CA ILE A 381 -4.79 14.31 -21.55
C ILE A 381 -5.20 14.05 -23.00
N LYS A 382 -6.37 14.58 -23.38
CA LYS A 382 -6.82 14.59 -24.75
C LYS A 382 -6.18 15.78 -25.47
N LEU A 383 -5.39 15.50 -26.48
CA LEU A 383 -4.72 16.48 -27.31
C LEU A 383 -5.67 16.98 -28.42
N LYS A 384 -5.45 18.21 -28.91
CA LYS A 384 -6.21 18.78 -30.04
C LYS A 384 -6.13 17.95 -31.32
N GLY A 385 -5.13 17.05 -31.45
CA GLY A 385 -5.02 16.08 -32.51
C GLY A 385 -5.93 14.86 -32.38
N GLY A 386 -6.66 14.72 -31.26
CA GLY A 386 -7.56 13.60 -30.97
C GLY A 386 -6.91 12.46 -30.16
N ASP A 387 -5.60 12.44 -30.04
CA ASP A 387 -4.88 11.42 -29.27
C ASP A 387 -5.09 11.64 -27.76
N VAL A 388 -5.21 10.54 -26.99
CA VAL A 388 -5.24 10.55 -25.54
C VAL A 388 -3.91 10.02 -25.03
N VAL A 389 -3.20 10.82 -24.26
CA VAL A 389 -1.92 10.46 -23.63
C VAL A 389 -2.09 10.34 -22.12
N ARG A 390 -1.48 9.32 -21.53
CA ARG A 390 -1.40 9.13 -20.09
C ARG A 390 -0.14 9.77 -19.55
N ILE A 391 -0.28 10.59 -18.53
CA ILE A 391 0.80 11.36 -17.92
C ILE A 391 0.87 11.00 -16.43
N ASP A 392 1.92 10.32 -16.04
CA ASP A 392 2.26 10.01 -14.66
C ASP A 392 3.36 10.94 -14.11
N ASN A 393 4.19 11.50 -15.02
CA ASN A 393 5.26 12.43 -14.70
C ASN A 393 4.89 13.87 -15.08
N PRO A 394 4.89 14.83 -14.13
CA PRO A 394 4.59 16.23 -14.43
C PRO A 394 5.48 16.85 -15.52
N THR A 395 6.72 16.35 -15.70
CA THR A 395 7.62 16.89 -16.74
C THR A 395 7.10 16.65 -18.16
N ASN A 396 6.33 15.59 -18.35
CA ASN A 396 5.73 15.21 -19.64
C ASN A 396 4.39 15.90 -19.93
N PHE A 397 3.93 16.78 -19.03
CA PHE A 397 2.66 17.48 -19.22
C PHE A 397 2.69 18.37 -20.47
N PRO A 398 1.74 18.22 -21.41
CA PRO A 398 1.76 18.96 -22.66
C PRO A 398 1.59 20.46 -22.44
N THR A 399 2.05 21.25 -23.43
CA THR A 399 1.81 22.69 -23.40
C THR A 399 0.32 23.00 -23.48
N PRO A 400 -0.18 24.03 -22.77
CA PRO A 400 -1.61 24.37 -22.72
C PRO A 400 -2.26 24.52 -24.11
N ASP A 401 -1.50 24.99 -25.11
CA ASP A 401 -1.99 25.18 -26.48
C ASP A 401 -2.33 23.86 -27.20
N ASN A 402 -1.75 22.75 -26.77
CA ASN A 402 -1.97 21.40 -27.36
C ASN A 402 -3.07 20.62 -26.65
N ILE A 403 -3.51 21.04 -25.47
CA ILE A 403 -4.52 20.34 -24.67
C ILE A 403 -5.91 20.71 -25.17
N GLU A 404 -6.76 19.70 -25.44
CA GLU A 404 -8.20 19.88 -25.66
C GLU A 404 -8.94 19.75 -24.32
N VAL A 405 -8.71 18.63 -23.60
CA VAL A 405 -9.29 18.37 -22.26
C VAL A 405 -8.29 17.56 -21.43
N ALA A 406 -8.14 17.92 -20.17
CA ALA A 406 -7.41 17.13 -19.19
C ALA A 406 -8.41 16.40 -18.27
N TYR A 407 -8.11 15.15 -17.96
CA TYR A 407 -8.91 14.30 -17.08
C TYR A 407 -8.08 13.91 -15.86
N GLU A 408 -8.69 13.97 -14.68
CA GLU A 408 -8.09 13.49 -13.44
C GLU A 408 -8.81 12.24 -12.90
N PRO A 409 -8.11 11.32 -12.23
CA PRO A 409 -8.71 10.15 -11.61
C PRO A 409 -9.53 10.57 -10.40
N LEU A 410 -10.77 10.07 -10.33
CA LEU A 410 -11.66 10.20 -9.18
C LEU A 410 -11.77 8.89 -8.45
N VAL A 411 -11.94 8.97 -7.15
CA VAL A 411 -12.30 7.84 -6.30
C VAL A 411 -13.63 8.07 -5.63
N LYS A 412 -14.36 6.99 -5.44
CA LYS A 412 -15.49 6.94 -4.54
C LYS A 412 -14.95 6.66 -3.14
N ALA A 413 -15.08 7.62 -2.25
CA ALA A 413 -14.62 7.54 -0.87
C ALA A 413 -15.80 7.30 0.07
N ASN A 414 -15.69 6.28 0.92
CA ASN A 414 -16.63 5.92 1.97
C ASN A 414 -15.98 6.25 3.32
N ILE A 415 -16.57 7.17 4.07
CA ILE A 415 -16.04 7.64 5.36
C ILE A 415 -17.05 7.31 6.46
N ILE A 416 -16.69 6.42 7.38
CA ILE A 416 -17.50 6.12 8.56
C ILE A 416 -16.99 6.95 9.74
N THR A 417 -17.89 7.66 10.42
CA THR A 417 -17.55 8.56 11.52
C THR A 417 -18.70 8.71 12.51
N PRO A 418 -18.41 9.01 13.81
CA PRO A 418 -19.42 9.48 14.74
C PRO A 418 -20.07 10.79 14.27
N VAL A 419 -21.37 10.94 14.55
CA VAL A 419 -22.19 12.10 14.14
C VAL A 419 -21.57 13.45 14.53
N ASP A 420 -20.90 13.50 15.67
CA ASP A 420 -20.28 14.72 16.19
C ASP A 420 -19.19 15.30 15.28
N TYR A 421 -18.55 14.48 14.45
CA TYR A 421 -17.45 14.90 13.57
C TYR A 421 -17.86 15.14 12.11
N VAL A 422 -19.13 14.87 11.75
CA VAL A 422 -19.63 15.00 10.38
C VAL A 422 -19.33 16.36 9.77
N GLY A 423 -19.64 17.44 10.50
CA GLY A 423 -19.42 18.81 9.98
C GLY A 423 -17.96 19.11 9.63
N GLY A 424 -17.02 18.70 10.51
CA GLY A 424 -15.58 18.88 10.27
C GLY A 424 -15.03 18.04 9.12
N LEU A 425 -15.57 16.84 8.92
CA LEU A 425 -15.17 15.95 7.83
C LEU A 425 -15.79 16.36 6.48
N MET A 426 -17.03 16.84 6.48
CA MET A 426 -17.64 17.42 5.28
C MET A 426 -16.86 18.66 4.82
N GLU A 427 -16.43 19.53 5.73
CA GLU A 427 -15.56 20.66 5.42
C GLU A 427 -14.22 20.20 4.84
N LEU A 428 -13.60 19.17 5.42
CA LEU A 428 -12.36 18.58 4.88
C LEU A 428 -12.55 18.11 3.45
N CYS A 429 -13.59 17.31 3.16
CA CYS A 429 -13.88 16.80 1.83
C CYS A 429 -14.15 17.93 0.82
N GLN A 430 -14.91 18.96 1.21
CA GLN A 430 -15.16 20.12 0.35
C GLN A 430 -13.87 20.88 0.04
N ASN A 431 -13.01 21.09 1.04
CA ASN A 431 -11.70 21.71 0.85
C ASN A 431 -10.79 20.89 -0.08
N ARG A 432 -11.01 19.60 -0.21
CA ARG A 432 -10.33 18.68 -1.15
C ARG A 432 -11.09 18.48 -2.45
N ARG A 433 -11.96 19.41 -2.83
CA ARG A 433 -12.78 19.38 -4.07
C ARG A 433 -13.73 18.18 -4.14
N GLY A 434 -14.06 17.59 -2.98
CA GLY A 434 -14.96 16.45 -2.90
C GLY A 434 -16.39 16.82 -3.29
N ILE A 435 -17.01 15.96 -4.08
CA ILE A 435 -18.41 16.04 -4.45
C ILE A 435 -19.19 15.13 -3.50
N PHE A 436 -20.04 15.73 -2.67
CA PHE A 436 -20.92 14.98 -1.77
C PHE A 436 -21.96 14.21 -2.59
N ILE A 437 -22.10 12.92 -2.31
CA ILE A 437 -23.06 12.03 -2.96
C ILE A 437 -24.27 11.83 -2.04
N ASP A 438 -24.05 11.19 -0.91
CA ASP A 438 -25.08 10.96 0.10
C ASP A 438 -24.47 10.74 1.50
N MET A 439 -25.35 10.61 2.48
CA MET A 439 -25.00 10.28 3.86
C MET A 439 -26.00 9.26 4.40
N LYS A 440 -25.49 8.18 4.94
CA LYS A 440 -26.31 7.09 5.47
C LYS A 440 -26.02 6.91 6.96
N TYR A 441 -27.07 6.89 7.77
CA TYR A 441 -26.93 6.56 9.18
C TYR A 441 -26.80 5.05 9.34
N LEU A 442 -25.72 4.60 9.92
CA LEU A 442 -25.49 3.20 10.28
C LEU A 442 -26.22 2.88 11.59
N ASP A 443 -26.13 3.78 12.54
CA ASP A 443 -26.82 3.76 13.83
C ASP A 443 -27.07 5.21 14.31
N PRO A 444 -27.77 5.45 15.45
CA PRO A 444 -28.02 6.81 15.96
C PRO A 444 -26.76 7.63 16.27
N THR A 445 -25.60 6.98 16.40
CA THR A 445 -24.32 7.62 16.79
C THR A 445 -23.32 7.73 15.67
N ARG A 446 -23.48 6.98 14.56
CA ARG A 446 -22.51 6.90 13.46
C ARG A 446 -23.16 7.03 12.08
N VAL A 447 -22.42 7.63 11.18
CA VAL A 447 -22.82 7.84 9.78
C VAL A 447 -21.74 7.40 8.83
N GLU A 448 -22.15 7.01 7.66
CA GLU A 448 -21.33 6.78 6.49
C GLU A 448 -21.53 7.93 5.50
N LEU A 449 -20.45 8.62 5.14
CA LEU A 449 -20.42 9.71 4.17
C LEU A 449 -19.86 9.19 2.86
N HIS A 450 -20.57 9.41 1.76
CA HIS A 450 -20.11 9.04 0.42
C HIS A 450 -19.71 10.29 -0.34
N TYR A 451 -18.47 10.30 -0.84
CA TYR A 451 -17.89 11.39 -1.62
C TYR A 451 -17.21 10.86 -2.87
N ASN A 452 -17.30 11.63 -3.96
CA ASN A 452 -16.35 11.49 -5.05
C ASN A 452 -15.23 12.52 -4.85
N LEU A 453 -14.00 12.03 -4.71
CA LEU A 453 -12.82 12.84 -4.44
C LEU A 453 -11.78 12.65 -5.55
N PRO A 454 -11.08 13.72 -5.99
CA PRO A 454 -9.92 13.55 -6.84
C PRO A 454 -8.82 12.78 -6.11
N LEU A 455 -8.29 11.72 -6.72
CA LEU A 455 -7.29 10.88 -6.10
C LEU A 455 -6.06 11.69 -5.63
N ASN A 456 -5.63 12.67 -6.43
CA ASN A 456 -4.51 13.53 -6.08
C ASN A 456 -4.72 14.39 -4.83
N GLU A 457 -5.96 14.60 -4.39
CA GLU A 457 -6.27 15.34 -3.15
C GLU A 457 -6.26 14.45 -1.90
N ILE A 458 -6.22 13.11 -2.06
CA ILE A 458 -6.22 12.15 -0.95
C ILE A 458 -4.82 11.57 -0.70
N ILE A 459 -3.96 11.49 -1.70
CA ILE A 459 -2.66 10.80 -1.61
C ILE A 459 -1.62 11.50 -0.73
N TYR A 460 -1.87 12.70 -0.22
CA TYR A 460 -0.87 13.38 0.62
C TYR A 460 -1.19 13.19 2.11
N ASP A 461 -2.01 14.01 2.68
CA ASP A 461 -2.27 14.16 4.12
C ASP A 461 -3.74 13.97 4.49
N PHE A 462 -4.57 13.54 3.55
CA PHE A 462 -6.02 13.43 3.77
C PHE A 462 -6.36 12.46 4.91
N PHE A 463 -5.69 11.32 4.98
CA PHE A 463 -5.92 10.33 6.02
C PHE A 463 -5.56 10.87 7.41
N ASP A 464 -4.43 11.55 7.53
CA ASP A 464 -3.99 12.16 8.79
C ASP A 464 -4.92 13.30 9.22
N ALA A 465 -5.33 14.13 8.25
CA ALA A 465 -6.31 15.20 8.49
C ALA A 465 -7.67 14.63 8.92
N LEU A 466 -8.11 13.52 8.33
CA LEU A 466 -9.34 12.82 8.69
C LEU A 466 -9.26 12.27 10.12
N LYS A 467 -8.20 11.56 10.46
CA LYS A 467 -7.95 11.05 11.83
C LYS A 467 -7.85 12.18 12.85
N SER A 468 -7.09 13.22 12.54
CA SER A 468 -6.94 14.39 13.46
C SER A 468 -8.26 15.08 13.75
N ARG A 469 -9.09 15.35 12.72
CA ARG A 469 -10.39 16.04 12.87
C ARG A 469 -11.44 15.19 13.58
N SER A 470 -11.30 13.88 13.54
CA SER A 470 -12.20 12.92 14.19
C SER A 470 -11.66 12.34 15.49
N ARG A 471 -10.52 12.81 15.99
CA ARG A 471 -9.81 12.25 17.16
C ARG A 471 -9.51 10.76 17.01
N GLY A 472 -9.22 10.32 15.81
CA GLY A 472 -8.92 8.93 15.49
C GLY A 472 -10.13 8.05 15.16
N TYR A 473 -11.37 8.54 15.30
CA TYR A 473 -12.58 7.73 15.13
C TYR A 473 -13.03 7.54 13.70
N ALA A 474 -12.66 8.42 12.77
CA ALA A 474 -13.09 8.25 11.38
C ALA A 474 -12.24 7.22 10.65
N SER A 475 -12.89 6.38 9.86
CA SER A 475 -12.26 5.44 8.94
C SER A 475 -12.58 5.80 7.50
N LEU A 476 -11.66 5.46 6.59
CA LEU A 476 -11.75 5.73 5.15
C LEU A 476 -11.50 4.45 4.38
N ASP A 477 -12.34 4.20 3.41
CA ASP A 477 -12.10 3.29 2.31
C ASP A 477 -12.37 3.99 0.98
N TYR A 478 -11.68 3.61 -0.10
CA TYR A 478 -11.91 4.22 -1.41
C TYR A 478 -11.65 3.25 -2.56
N GLU A 479 -12.38 3.46 -3.64
CA GLU A 479 -12.22 2.72 -4.89
C GLU A 479 -12.13 3.66 -6.08
N LEU A 480 -11.38 3.27 -7.12
CA LEU A 480 -11.25 4.08 -8.33
C LEU A 480 -12.59 4.11 -9.08
N LEU A 481 -13.15 5.32 -9.26
CA LEU A 481 -14.39 5.53 -9.98
C LEU A 481 -14.16 5.68 -11.49
N GLY A 482 -13.05 6.28 -11.89
CA GLY A 482 -12.70 6.57 -13.28
C GLY A 482 -12.05 7.94 -13.45
N TYR A 483 -12.18 8.50 -14.64
CA TYR A 483 -11.57 9.78 -15.00
C TYR A 483 -12.63 10.82 -15.35
N GLU A 484 -12.50 12.04 -14.80
CA GLU A 484 -13.38 13.15 -15.12
C GLU A 484 -12.62 14.39 -15.62
N PRO A 485 -13.24 15.22 -16.49
CA PRO A 485 -12.62 16.44 -16.98
C PRO A 485 -12.29 17.41 -15.85
N SER A 486 -11.08 17.96 -15.86
CA SER A 486 -10.59 18.88 -14.85
C SER A 486 -9.69 19.98 -15.45
N LYS A 487 -9.67 21.15 -14.80
CA LYS A 487 -8.80 22.27 -15.17
C LYS A 487 -7.43 22.12 -14.54
N LEU A 488 -6.59 21.29 -15.14
CA LEU A 488 -5.26 20.99 -14.65
C LEU A 488 -4.22 21.91 -15.26
N VAL A 489 -3.26 22.33 -14.43
CA VAL A 489 -2.11 23.15 -14.85
C VAL A 489 -0.82 22.55 -14.30
N LYS A 490 0.26 22.70 -15.06
CA LYS A 490 1.59 22.36 -14.59
C LYS A 490 2.15 23.54 -13.80
N LEU A 491 2.56 23.27 -12.57
CA LEU A 491 3.23 24.20 -11.68
C LEU A 491 4.72 23.86 -11.67
N ASP A 492 5.56 24.74 -12.18
CA ASP A 492 7.01 24.58 -12.22
C ASP A 492 7.68 25.48 -11.19
N PHE A 493 8.77 24.99 -10.57
CA PHE A 493 9.61 25.78 -9.68
C PHE A 493 10.95 26.09 -10.33
N LEU A 494 11.34 27.37 -10.26
CA LEU A 494 12.63 27.86 -10.74
C LEU A 494 13.45 28.33 -9.55
N LEU A 495 14.67 27.82 -9.44
CA LEU A 495 15.66 28.24 -8.47
C LEU A 495 16.77 29.01 -9.20
N ASN A 496 16.99 30.23 -8.81
CA ASN A 496 17.94 31.14 -9.49
C ASN A 496 17.68 31.32 -11.00
N GLY A 497 16.41 31.08 -11.46
CA GLY A 497 16.01 31.17 -12.85
C GLY A 497 16.12 29.87 -13.64
N GLU A 498 16.64 28.81 -13.05
CA GLU A 498 16.71 27.46 -13.63
C GLU A 498 15.55 26.62 -13.12
N GLN A 499 14.84 25.95 -14.03
CA GLN A 499 13.75 25.05 -13.67
C GLN A 499 14.29 23.80 -13.00
N VAL A 500 13.65 23.40 -11.90
CA VAL A 500 13.93 22.15 -11.18
C VAL A 500 12.79 21.19 -11.49
N ASP A 501 13.02 20.27 -12.41
CA ASP A 501 12.02 19.32 -12.90
C ASP A 501 11.43 18.42 -11.80
N ALA A 502 12.26 18.01 -10.84
CA ALA A 502 11.86 17.22 -9.69
C ALA A 502 10.87 17.95 -8.74
N LEU A 503 10.74 19.29 -8.87
CA LEU A 503 9.78 20.12 -8.14
C LEU A 503 8.60 20.58 -9.04
N SER A 504 8.30 19.85 -10.09
CA SER A 504 7.14 20.13 -10.95
C SER A 504 5.92 19.34 -10.46
N PHE A 505 4.74 19.97 -10.48
CA PHE A 505 3.48 19.37 -10.03
C PHE A 505 2.37 19.59 -11.06
N ILE A 506 1.45 18.65 -11.16
CA ILE A 506 0.16 18.87 -11.84
C ILE A 506 -0.87 19.16 -10.75
N VAL A 507 -1.52 20.31 -10.84
CA VAL A 507 -2.47 20.79 -9.83
C VAL A 507 -3.71 21.36 -10.49
N HIS A 508 -4.83 21.39 -9.78
CA HIS A 508 -6.02 22.11 -10.25
C HIS A 508 -5.75 23.64 -10.25
N GLU A 509 -6.23 24.33 -11.30
CA GLU A 509 -5.95 25.76 -11.52
C GLU A 509 -6.30 26.63 -10.30
N GLU A 510 -7.44 26.39 -9.66
CA GLU A 510 -7.88 27.15 -8.48
C GLU A 510 -6.97 26.99 -7.26
N LYS A 511 -6.32 25.83 -7.11
CA LYS A 511 -5.41 25.54 -6.01
C LYS A 511 -3.96 25.96 -6.29
N ALA A 512 -3.63 26.21 -7.55
CA ALA A 512 -2.26 26.45 -7.99
C ALA A 512 -1.56 27.58 -7.24
N TYR A 513 -2.23 28.72 -7.05
CA TYR A 513 -1.64 29.88 -6.36
C TYR A 513 -1.35 29.61 -4.89
N GLY A 514 -2.32 29.04 -4.17
CA GLY A 514 -2.16 28.72 -2.74
C GLY A 514 -1.03 27.72 -2.51
N ARG A 515 -1.00 26.64 -3.31
CA ARG A 515 0.05 25.61 -3.24
C ARG A 515 1.43 26.18 -3.62
N ALA A 516 1.50 26.98 -4.69
CA ALA A 516 2.74 27.61 -5.13
C ALA A 516 3.37 28.48 -4.03
N ARG A 517 2.56 29.27 -3.33
CA ARG A 517 3.02 30.14 -2.25
C ARG A 517 3.53 29.36 -1.04
N LYS A 518 2.77 28.40 -0.54
CA LYS A 518 3.16 27.54 0.58
C LYS A 518 4.48 26.80 0.30
N LEU A 519 4.59 26.21 -0.90
CA LEU A 519 5.81 25.52 -1.34
C LEU A 519 7.02 26.45 -1.44
N ALA A 520 6.84 27.65 -2.02
CA ALA A 520 7.93 28.62 -2.12
C ALA A 520 8.42 29.09 -0.73
N GLU A 521 7.51 29.26 0.23
CA GLU A 521 7.82 29.59 1.64
C GLU A 521 8.60 28.44 2.30
N LYS A 522 8.15 27.19 2.19
CA LYS A 522 8.86 26.02 2.74
C LYS A 522 10.23 25.80 2.09
N LEU A 523 10.33 25.93 0.77
CA LEU A 523 11.63 25.86 0.08
C LEU A 523 12.60 26.94 0.59
N LYS A 524 12.13 28.16 0.84
CA LYS A 524 12.94 29.25 1.39
C LYS A 524 13.46 28.93 2.79
N GLU A 525 12.71 28.25 3.62
CA GLU A 525 13.09 27.85 4.97
C GLU A 525 14.15 26.73 4.97
N ASN A 526 14.01 25.77 4.04
CA ASN A 526 14.85 24.58 3.99
C ASN A 526 16.09 24.72 3.09
N ILE A 527 16.10 25.65 2.13
CA ILE A 527 17.29 25.90 1.30
C ILE A 527 18.30 26.72 2.11
N PRO A 528 19.53 26.22 2.32
CA PRO A 528 20.56 26.92 3.10
C PRO A 528 20.97 28.21 2.40
N ARG A 529 21.23 29.27 3.20
CA ARG A 529 21.73 30.54 2.68
C ARG A 529 23.08 30.35 2.00
N GLN A 530 23.18 30.83 0.77
CA GLN A 530 24.40 30.80 -0.03
C GLN A 530 25.09 32.17 -0.06
N LEU A 531 26.23 32.26 -0.73
CA LEU A 531 26.99 33.53 -0.87
C LEU A 531 26.29 34.54 -1.79
N PHE A 532 25.22 34.12 -2.51
CA PHE A 532 24.38 34.94 -3.37
C PHE A 532 22.88 34.73 -3.01
N GLU A 533 22.03 35.60 -3.51
CA GLU A 533 20.59 35.48 -3.34
C GLU A 533 20.06 34.39 -4.25
N VAL A 534 19.23 33.51 -3.70
CA VAL A 534 18.53 32.46 -4.46
C VAL A 534 17.05 32.85 -4.56
N PRO A 535 16.60 33.38 -5.69
CA PRO A 535 15.17 33.57 -5.94
C PRO A 535 14.52 32.21 -6.21
N ILE A 536 13.42 31.95 -5.51
CA ILE A 536 12.52 30.82 -5.69
C ILE A 536 11.31 31.36 -6.39
N GLN A 537 10.96 30.83 -7.55
CA GLN A 537 9.84 31.28 -8.36
C GLN A 537 8.97 30.09 -8.71
N ALA A 538 7.65 30.22 -8.53
CA ALA A 538 6.68 29.25 -9.00
C ALA A 538 5.97 29.82 -10.22
N ALA A 539 5.87 29.05 -11.30
CA ALA A 539 5.34 29.48 -12.57
C ALA A 539 4.34 28.48 -13.17
N ILE A 540 3.36 28.98 -13.88
CA ILE A 540 2.48 28.22 -14.78
C ILE A 540 2.83 28.65 -16.21
N GLY A 541 3.46 27.75 -16.97
CA GLY A 541 4.05 28.10 -18.25
C GLY A 541 5.09 29.22 -18.10
N THR A 542 4.87 30.37 -18.74
CA THR A 542 5.75 31.55 -18.65
C THR A 542 5.39 32.53 -17.52
N LYS A 543 4.22 32.37 -16.89
CA LYS A 543 3.70 33.29 -15.88
C LYS A 543 4.15 32.90 -14.48
N ILE A 544 4.95 33.74 -13.84
CA ILE A 544 5.32 33.59 -12.44
C ILE A 544 4.11 33.97 -11.57
N ILE A 545 3.67 33.05 -10.70
CA ILE A 545 2.51 33.23 -9.81
C ILE A 545 2.91 33.44 -8.35
N ALA A 546 4.07 32.91 -7.92
CA ALA A 546 4.59 33.13 -6.58
C ALA A 546 6.12 33.32 -6.63
N ARG A 547 6.65 34.09 -5.66
CA ARG A 547 8.09 34.35 -5.58
C ARG A 547 8.51 34.53 -4.13
N GLU A 548 9.55 33.82 -3.75
CA GLU A 548 10.30 33.99 -2.49
C GLU A 548 11.79 34.15 -2.77
N THR A 549 12.55 34.53 -1.76
CA THR A 549 14.00 34.73 -1.94
C THR A 549 14.76 34.31 -0.69
N VAL A 550 15.71 33.37 -0.84
CA VAL A 550 16.70 33.06 0.19
C VAL A 550 17.78 34.14 0.17
N LYS A 551 17.90 34.89 1.27
CA LYS A 551 18.86 35.98 1.36
C LYS A 551 20.30 35.45 1.38
N ALA A 552 21.21 36.12 0.68
CA ALA A 552 22.64 35.80 0.70
C ALA A 552 23.25 35.89 2.10
N MET A 553 24.22 35.01 2.39
CA MET A 553 25.07 35.18 3.57
C MET A 553 25.84 36.52 3.48
N ARG A 554 25.79 37.31 4.54
CA ARG A 554 26.56 38.55 4.65
C ARG A 554 27.91 38.22 5.26
N LYS A 555 28.98 38.41 4.50
CA LYS A 555 30.34 38.54 5.05
C LYS A 555 30.55 40.00 5.43
N ASP A 556 30.86 40.27 6.69
CA ASP A 556 31.18 41.62 7.12
C ASP A 556 32.54 42.03 6.57
N VAL A 557 32.52 42.65 5.37
CA VAL A 557 33.72 43.13 4.69
C VAL A 557 34.21 44.46 5.30
N LEU A 558 33.39 45.07 6.19
CA LEU A 558 33.74 46.34 6.83
C LEU A 558 34.37 46.15 8.20
N ALA A 559 34.35 44.95 8.79
CA ALA A 559 34.92 44.65 10.10
C ALA A 559 36.41 45.02 10.25
N LYS A 560 37.16 45.02 9.13
CA LYS A 560 38.58 45.40 9.09
C LYS A 560 38.83 46.87 8.71
N CYS A 561 37.77 47.69 8.52
CA CYS A 561 37.90 49.10 8.17
C CYS A 561 37.89 49.96 9.43
N TYR A 562 39.06 50.21 10.00
CA TYR A 562 39.27 51.20 11.07
C TYR A 562 39.25 52.61 10.48
N GLY A 563 38.40 53.51 11.03
CA GLY A 563 38.33 54.94 10.66
C GLY A 563 37.27 55.31 9.64
N GLY A 564 37.01 56.61 9.50
CA GLY A 564 35.90 57.20 8.74
C GLY A 564 36.00 57.23 7.22
N ASP A 565 36.85 56.42 6.58
CA ASP A 565 36.98 56.42 5.11
C ASP A 565 35.74 55.82 4.42
N ILE A 566 34.80 56.71 4.14
CA ILE A 566 33.52 56.42 3.48
C ILE A 566 33.74 55.89 2.06
N THR A 567 34.75 56.39 1.35
CA THR A 567 35.06 56.00 -0.03
C THR A 567 35.53 54.55 -0.11
N ARG A 568 36.38 54.13 0.80
CA ARG A 568 36.87 52.75 0.90
C ARG A 568 35.77 51.78 1.28
N LYS A 569 34.87 52.18 2.21
CA LYS A 569 33.69 51.39 2.58
C LYS A 569 32.75 51.17 1.41
N LYS A 570 32.43 52.23 0.65
CA LYS A 570 31.60 52.14 -0.57
C LYS A 570 32.24 51.21 -1.62
N LYS A 571 33.53 51.34 -1.89
CA LYS A 571 34.25 50.54 -2.86
C LYS A 571 34.30 49.05 -2.49
N LEU A 572 34.42 48.70 -1.20
CA LEU A 572 34.36 47.35 -0.72
C LEU A 572 32.95 46.74 -0.84
N LEU A 573 31.92 47.52 -0.55
CA LEU A 573 30.51 47.09 -0.72
C LEU A 573 30.17 46.91 -2.20
N GLU A 574 30.65 47.75 -3.10
CA GLU A 574 30.47 47.59 -4.56
C GLU A 574 31.18 46.33 -5.06
N LYS A 575 32.45 46.08 -4.68
CA LYS A 575 33.15 44.85 -5.03
C LYS A 575 32.41 43.59 -4.51
N GLN A 576 31.87 43.68 -3.30
CA GLN A 576 31.05 42.56 -2.75
C GLN A 576 29.81 42.34 -3.57
N LYS A 577 29.10 43.40 -4.00
CA LYS A 577 27.91 43.34 -4.84
C LYS A 577 28.21 42.76 -6.23
N GLU A 578 29.33 43.18 -6.84
CA GLU A 578 29.79 42.63 -8.14
C GLU A 578 30.20 41.16 -8.01
N GLY A 579 30.93 40.81 -6.94
CA GLY A 579 31.31 39.42 -6.67
C GLY A 579 30.08 38.51 -6.50
N LYS A 580 29.07 38.96 -5.75
CA LYS A 580 27.80 38.24 -5.60
C LYS A 580 27.04 38.08 -6.93
N LYS A 581 27.06 39.13 -7.78
CA LYS A 581 26.43 39.07 -9.12
C LYS A 581 27.13 38.04 -10.02
N LYS A 582 28.46 37.97 -10.00
CA LYS A 582 29.25 36.97 -10.73
C LYS A 582 29.01 35.56 -10.20
N MET A 583 28.99 35.36 -8.87
CA MET A 583 28.71 34.08 -8.26
C MET A 583 27.30 33.58 -8.57
N ARG A 584 26.29 34.47 -8.64
CA ARG A 584 24.95 34.15 -9.05
C ARG A 584 24.85 33.63 -10.49
N GLN A 585 25.71 34.13 -11.39
CA GLN A 585 25.73 33.70 -12.80
C GLN A 585 26.47 32.37 -13.02
N LEU A 586 27.32 31.95 -12.08
CA LEU A 586 28.15 30.75 -12.18
C LEU A 586 27.75 29.64 -11.21
N GLY A 587 26.92 29.95 -10.20
CA GLY A 587 26.55 29.01 -9.15
C GLY A 587 25.29 28.21 -9.48
N SER A 588 25.39 26.91 -9.59
CA SER A 588 24.26 26.01 -9.49
C SER A 588 23.76 25.96 -8.04
N VAL A 589 22.44 25.99 -7.87
CA VAL A 589 21.80 25.84 -6.56
C VAL A 589 21.62 24.36 -6.30
N GLN A 590 22.38 23.80 -5.38
CA GLN A 590 22.14 22.44 -4.90
C GLN A 590 20.95 22.47 -3.94
N VAL A 591 19.92 21.71 -4.26
CA VAL A 591 18.78 21.49 -3.38
C VAL A 591 19.11 20.27 -2.51
N SER A 592 19.08 20.44 -1.20
CA SER A 592 19.37 19.33 -0.30
C SER A 592 18.19 18.32 -0.27
N PRO A 593 18.46 17.05 0.08
CA PRO A 593 17.40 16.06 0.27
C PRO A 593 16.30 16.53 1.23
N GLU A 594 16.68 17.26 2.30
CA GLU A 594 15.75 17.81 3.27
C GLU A 594 14.79 18.84 2.65
N ALA A 595 15.26 19.63 1.68
CA ALA A 595 14.42 20.61 0.98
C ALA A 595 13.39 19.90 0.07
N PHE A 596 13.74 18.77 -0.55
CA PHE A 596 12.79 17.92 -1.28
C PHE A 596 11.77 17.29 -0.33
N MET A 597 12.22 16.72 0.79
CA MET A 597 11.36 16.12 1.80
C MET A 597 10.40 17.14 2.42
N ALA A 598 10.84 18.38 2.64
CA ALA A 598 9.97 19.45 3.14
C ALA A 598 8.82 19.81 2.19
N VAL A 599 9.01 19.58 0.89
CA VAL A 599 7.96 19.76 -0.13
C VAL A 599 6.89 18.68 -0.03
N LEU A 600 7.26 17.46 0.38
CA LEU A 600 6.33 16.33 0.57
C LEU A 600 5.46 16.52 1.83
N LYS A 601 6.01 17.10 2.89
CA LYS A 601 5.33 17.35 4.18
C LYS A 601 4.56 18.68 4.20
N LEU A 602 3.84 18.99 3.14
CA LEU A 602 3.24 20.32 2.93
C LEU A 602 2.12 20.69 3.89
N ASP A 603 1.45 19.73 4.46
CA ASP A 603 0.19 19.94 5.14
C ASP A 603 0.19 19.55 6.64
N ASP A 604 1.36 19.27 7.24
CA ASP A 604 1.51 18.92 8.67
C ASP A 604 1.19 20.07 9.66
N GLU A 605 0.87 21.29 9.16
CA GLU A 605 0.51 22.42 10.02
C GLU A 605 -0.77 23.12 9.55
N GLN A 606 -1.93 22.62 10.03
CA GLN A 606 -3.08 23.43 10.46
C GLN A 606 -4.08 22.63 11.27
#